data_dc8bcb273117d98db5cb69e083cf203f
#
_entry.id   dc8bcb273117d98db5cb69e083cf203f
#
_cell.length_a   1.000
_cell.length_b   1.000
_cell.length_c   1.000
_cell.angle_alpha   90.00
_cell.angle_beta   90.00
_cell.angle_gamma   90.00
#
_symmetry.space_group_name_H-M   'P 1'
#
loop_
_entity.id
_entity.type
_entity.pdbx_description
1 polymer ?
#
loop_
_entity_poly.entity_id
_entity_poly.type
_entity_poly.pdbx_seq_one_letter_code
_entity_poly.pdbx_strand_id
1 'polypeptide(L)'
;EQRVQGLRAVDNQFNPRHWLLPDSRSGGGELGRRFAASLKERPATRVWQIKGEECIGRAGAGQEDLARPLPRLILAAAECADPVSDTRHEVLPVELSTALARSLSRIEDLGAVAVDPAAIPMAEAEFIFSGGNGVKDWALFHQTAAALGATEGASRVAVDDGFMARDRQVGASGTWVTARVYVAVGISGAIQHLQGIGACDKVVAINLDPGCDMIKRADLSVIGESAAILQALIDAVQVYRNGAKRDAA
;
A
#
# COMPACT_ATOMS: atom_id res chain seq x y z
N GLU A 1 5.11 -21.74 11.34
CA GLU A 1 5.65 -22.24 12.61
C GLU A 1 7.03 -22.86 12.43
N GLN A 2 7.26 -23.74 11.45
CA GLN A 2 8.57 -24.34 11.17
C GLN A 2 9.66 -23.28 10.94
N ARG A 3 9.36 -22.19 10.20
CA ARG A 3 10.32 -21.09 9.98
C ARG A 3 10.69 -20.39 11.30
N VAL A 4 9.73 -20.23 12.21
CA VAL A 4 10.00 -19.65 13.55
C VAL A 4 10.91 -20.59 14.37
N GLN A 5 10.68 -21.89 14.28
CA GLN A 5 11.55 -22.88 14.94
C GLN A 5 12.98 -22.86 14.38
N GLY A 6 13.12 -22.71 13.04
CA GLY A 6 14.43 -22.49 12.41
C GLY A 6 15.13 -21.24 12.94
N LEU A 7 14.42 -20.10 13.01
CA LEU A 7 14.99 -18.88 13.58
C LEU A 7 15.38 -19.05 15.06
N ARG A 8 14.59 -19.80 15.86
CA ARG A 8 14.96 -20.11 17.25
C ARG A 8 16.21 -20.98 17.35
N ALA A 9 16.40 -21.92 16.43
CA ALA A 9 17.61 -22.71 16.41
C ALA A 9 18.85 -21.85 16.10
N VAL A 10 18.73 -20.94 15.15
CA VAL A 10 19.77 -19.94 14.86
C VAL A 10 20.02 -19.05 16.09
N ASP A 11 18.96 -18.59 16.73
CA ASP A 11 19.06 -17.76 17.93
C ASP A 11 19.80 -18.46 19.06
N ASN A 12 19.46 -19.72 19.30
CA ASN A 12 20.10 -20.52 20.34
C ASN A 12 21.58 -20.83 20.04
N GLN A 13 21.93 -21.02 18.76
CA GLN A 13 23.29 -21.38 18.35
C GLN A 13 24.23 -20.18 18.32
N PHE A 14 23.75 -19.05 17.80
CA PHE A 14 24.60 -17.87 17.54
C PHE A 14 24.41 -16.73 18.53
N ASN A 15 23.29 -16.73 19.27
CA ASN A 15 22.91 -15.68 20.23
C ASN A 15 23.19 -14.26 19.71
N PRO A 16 22.62 -13.86 18.56
CA PRO A 16 22.90 -12.57 17.96
C PRO A 16 22.42 -11.42 18.86
N ARG A 17 23.19 -10.34 18.89
CA ARG A 17 22.81 -9.13 19.62
C ARG A 17 21.53 -8.51 19.05
N HIS A 18 21.43 -8.49 17.72
CA HIS A 18 20.29 -7.96 17.01
C HIS A 18 19.87 -8.87 15.86
N TRP A 19 18.56 -8.93 15.63
CA TRP A 19 17.94 -9.52 14.47
C TRP A 19 17.40 -8.42 13.57
N LEU A 20 17.79 -8.40 12.30
CA LEU A 20 17.28 -7.49 11.30
C LEU A 20 16.52 -8.29 10.24
N LEU A 21 15.22 -8.06 10.13
CA LEU A 21 14.34 -8.71 9.16
C LEU A 21 13.58 -7.65 8.36
N PRO A 22 13.28 -7.88 7.07
CA PRO A 22 12.48 -6.94 6.30
C PRO A 22 11.04 -6.90 6.81
N ASP A 23 10.48 -5.71 7.05
CA ASP A 23 9.06 -5.53 7.41
C ASP A 23 8.20 -5.52 6.15
N SER A 24 8.25 -6.61 5.40
CA SER A 24 7.52 -6.77 4.16
C SER A 24 6.46 -7.87 4.26
N ARG A 25 5.44 -7.78 3.42
CA ARG A 25 4.32 -8.73 3.38
C ARG A 25 4.77 -10.15 3.01
N SER A 26 5.66 -10.28 2.02
CA SER A 26 6.20 -11.55 1.54
C SER A 26 7.48 -11.97 2.24
N GLY A 27 8.10 -11.09 3.03
CA GLY A 27 9.37 -11.32 3.71
C GLY A 27 9.23 -11.59 5.20
N GLY A 28 9.93 -10.79 5.99
CA GLY A 28 10.07 -10.98 7.44
C GLY A 28 8.96 -10.39 8.31
N GLY A 29 8.00 -9.64 7.77
CA GLY A 29 7.03 -8.90 8.57
C GLY A 29 6.21 -9.79 9.51
N GLU A 30 5.51 -10.79 8.98
CA GLU A 30 4.77 -11.76 9.79
C GLU A 30 5.71 -12.70 10.56
N LEU A 31 6.73 -13.23 9.88
CA LEU A 31 7.71 -14.13 10.47
C LEU A 31 8.43 -13.49 11.66
N GLY A 32 8.87 -12.23 11.50
CA GLY A 32 9.55 -11.49 12.56
C GLY A 32 8.66 -11.23 13.77
N ARG A 33 7.38 -10.88 13.56
CA ARG A 33 6.42 -10.70 14.67
C ARG A 33 6.14 -12.01 15.41
N ARG A 34 5.99 -13.12 14.68
CA ARG A 34 5.82 -14.45 15.28
C ARG A 34 7.08 -14.90 16.03
N PHE A 35 8.25 -14.63 15.45
CA PHE A 35 9.53 -14.93 16.11
C PHE A 35 9.70 -14.11 17.39
N ALA A 36 9.43 -12.81 17.37
CA ALA A 36 9.44 -11.94 18.54
C ALA A 36 8.50 -12.48 19.65
N ALA A 37 7.27 -12.84 19.27
CA ALA A 37 6.31 -13.45 20.22
C ALA A 37 6.83 -14.74 20.84
N SER A 38 7.53 -15.58 20.06
CA SER A 38 8.13 -16.82 20.56
C SER A 38 9.27 -16.59 21.56
N LEU A 39 9.95 -15.45 21.47
CA LEU A 39 11.00 -15.00 22.40
C LEU A 39 10.42 -14.15 23.55
N LYS A 40 9.13 -13.84 23.54
CA LYS A 40 8.45 -12.89 24.45
C LYS A 40 9.05 -11.47 24.40
N GLU A 41 9.55 -11.08 23.24
CA GLU A 41 10.14 -9.76 23.00
C GLU A 41 9.22 -8.87 22.15
N ARG A 42 9.42 -7.55 22.23
CA ARG A 42 8.72 -6.57 21.39
C ARG A 42 9.65 -6.10 20.27
N PRO A 43 9.33 -6.35 18.99
CA PRO A 43 10.14 -5.87 17.88
C PRO A 43 9.97 -4.37 17.66
N ALA A 44 11.00 -3.72 17.12
CA ALA A 44 10.83 -2.45 16.42
C ALA A 44 10.28 -2.72 15.01
N THR A 45 9.23 -2.04 14.62
CA THR A 45 8.59 -2.22 13.31
C THR A 45 8.71 -0.95 12.47
N ARG A 46 8.70 -1.12 11.13
CA ARG A 46 8.79 0.00 10.17
C ARG A 46 10.02 0.88 10.44
N VAL A 47 11.11 0.26 10.87
CA VAL A 47 12.36 0.98 11.15
C VAL A 47 13.01 1.39 9.83
N TRP A 48 13.19 2.69 9.64
CA TRP A 48 13.82 3.22 8.43
C TRP A 48 15.21 3.79 8.69
N GLN A 49 15.58 4.01 9.96
CA GLN A 49 16.92 4.47 10.33
C GLN A 49 17.37 3.84 11.64
N ILE A 50 18.65 3.49 11.71
CA ILE A 50 19.35 3.09 12.94
C ILE A 50 20.47 4.09 13.16
N LYS A 51 20.53 4.69 14.36
CA LYS A 51 21.52 5.69 14.72
C LYS A 51 22.08 5.38 16.11
N GLY A 52 23.28 4.81 16.16
CA GLY A 52 23.88 4.34 17.42
C GLY A 52 23.02 3.29 18.10
N GLU A 53 22.64 3.53 19.33
CA GLU A 53 21.80 2.63 20.15
C GLU A 53 20.30 2.95 20.04
N GLU A 54 19.91 3.73 19.04
CA GLU A 54 18.50 4.08 18.79
C GLU A 54 18.04 3.64 17.39
N CYS A 55 16.76 3.36 17.26
CA CYS A 55 16.11 3.17 15.97
C CYS A 55 14.92 4.11 15.81
N ILE A 56 14.71 4.57 14.58
CA ILE A 56 13.62 5.46 14.20
C ILE A 56 12.67 4.67 13.31
N GLY A 57 11.43 4.56 13.75
CA GLY A 57 10.34 3.89 13.03
C GLY A 57 9.25 4.87 12.64
N ARG A 58 8.57 4.60 11.55
CA ARG A 58 7.49 5.43 11.05
C ARG A 58 6.15 5.06 11.68
N ALA A 59 5.42 6.06 12.17
CA ALA A 59 4.13 5.96 12.82
C ALA A 59 3.12 6.98 12.25
N GLY A 60 1.91 7.07 12.81
CA GLY A 60 0.91 8.06 12.42
C GLY A 60 0.59 8.05 10.93
N ALA A 61 0.38 6.87 10.33
CA ALA A 61 0.17 6.72 8.88
C ALA A 61 1.33 7.28 8.01
N GLY A 62 2.55 7.29 8.56
CA GLY A 62 3.73 7.82 7.88
C GLY A 62 4.03 9.29 8.14
N GLN A 63 3.25 9.94 9.01
CA GLN A 63 3.39 11.37 9.33
C GLN A 63 4.24 11.65 10.57
N GLU A 64 4.58 10.63 11.34
CA GLU A 64 5.34 10.76 12.57
C GLU A 64 6.54 9.82 12.57
N ASP A 65 7.65 10.26 13.09
CA ASP A 65 8.82 9.45 13.38
C ASP A 65 8.95 9.24 14.88
N LEU A 66 9.07 7.98 15.30
CA LEU A 66 9.26 7.61 16.69
C LEU A 66 10.66 7.05 16.91
N ALA A 67 11.46 7.77 17.70
CA ALA A 67 12.75 7.28 18.16
C ALA A 67 12.56 6.42 19.43
N ARG A 68 13.32 5.31 19.51
CA ARG A 68 13.34 4.43 20.67
C ARG A 68 14.69 3.71 20.78
N PRO A 69 15.04 3.20 21.98
CA PRO A 69 16.20 2.34 22.13
C PRO A 69 16.16 1.15 21.16
N LEU A 70 17.32 0.79 20.62
CA LEU A 70 17.46 -0.30 19.66
C LEU A 70 17.13 -1.65 20.32
N PRO A 71 16.03 -2.32 19.95
CA PRO A 71 15.68 -3.60 20.54
C PRO A 71 16.46 -4.73 19.87
N ARG A 72 16.36 -5.93 20.42
CA ARG A 72 16.96 -7.11 19.84
C ARG A 72 16.38 -7.50 18.49
N LEU A 73 15.06 -7.29 18.28
CA LEU A 73 14.36 -7.57 17.03
C LEU A 73 13.96 -6.28 16.31
N ILE A 74 14.39 -6.16 15.07
CA ILE A 74 14.19 -4.99 14.22
C ILE A 74 13.54 -5.45 12.91
N LEU A 75 12.39 -4.86 12.57
CA LEU A 75 11.74 -5.03 11.29
C LEU A 75 11.96 -3.77 10.46
N ALA A 76 12.87 -3.87 9.47
CA ALA A 76 13.29 -2.74 8.65
C ALA A 76 12.24 -2.43 7.58
N ALA A 77 11.96 -1.16 7.38
CA ALA A 77 11.12 -0.69 6.30
C ALA A 77 11.77 -0.99 4.94
N ALA A 78 10.97 -1.11 3.88
CA ALA A 78 11.49 -1.21 2.53
C ALA A 78 12.30 0.05 2.17
N GLU A 79 13.31 -0.12 1.35
CA GLU A 79 14.12 0.98 0.78
C GLU A 79 14.77 1.91 1.84
N CYS A 80 15.01 1.39 3.03
CA CYS A 80 15.61 2.18 4.13
C CYS A 80 17.13 2.31 4.04
N ALA A 81 17.78 1.63 3.10
CA ALA A 81 19.22 1.73 2.84
C ALA A 81 19.53 1.35 1.40
N ASP A 82 20.55 1.99 0.83
CA ASP A 82 21.08 1.62 -0.47
C ASP A 82 21.85 0.29 -0.38
N PRO A 83 21.72 -0.58 -1.39
CA PRO A 83 22.50 -1.82 -1.43
C PRO A 83 23.98 -1.51 -1.66
N VAL A 84 24.84 -2.07 -0.82
CA VAL A 84 26.29 -2.00 -0.97
C VAL A 84 26.79 -3.38 -1.41
N SER A 85 27.44 -3.47 -2.55
CA SER A 85 27.95 -4.73 -3.13
C SER A 85 29.45 -4.66 -3.49
N ASP A 86 30.24 -4.12 -2.59
CA ASP A 86 31.67 -3.86 -2.79
C ASP A 86 32.59 -5.01 -2.31
N THR A 87 32.04 -5.95 -1.55
CA THR A 87 32.80 -7.05 -0.96
C THR A 87 32.21 -8.43 -1.28
N ARG A 88 33.07 -9.37 -1.62
CA ARG A 88 32.72 -10.79 -1.70
C ARG A 88 33.12 -11.46 -0.38
N HIS A 89 32.16 -12.15 0.22
CA HIS A 89 32.37 -12.93 1.43
C HIS A 89 32.31 -14.43 1.12
N GLU A 90 33.15 -15.22 1.77
CA GLU A 90 33.05 -16.67 1.73
C GLU A 90 31.75 -17.10 2.47
N VAL A 91 31.01 -17.99 1.84
CA VAL A 91 29.79 -18.55 2.44
C VAL A 91 30.13 -19.88 3.10
N LEU A 92 30.02 -19.94 4.41
CA LEU A 92 30.22 -21.16 5.19
C LEU A 92 28.84 -21.74 5.56
N PRO A 93 28.41 -22.87 4.99
CA PRO A 93 27.18 -23.54 5.38
C PRO A 93 27.31 -24.08 6.80
N VAL A 94 26.28 -23.84 7.62
CA VAL A 94 26.20 -24.34 9.00
C VAL A 94 24.95 -25.19 9.15
N GLU A 95 25.13 -26.42 9.64
CA GLU A 95 24.00 -27.30 9.95
C GLU A 95 23.33 -26.87 11.24
N LEU A 96 21.99 -26.74 11.18
CA LEU A 96 21.15 -26.42 12.33
C LEU A 96 20.41 -27.68 12.79
N SER A 97 20.64 -28.10 14.03
CA SER A 97 19.86 -29.17 14.64
C SER A 97 18.49 -28.61 15.08
N THR A 98 17.43 -28.98 14.37
CA THR A 98 16.08 -28.55 14.69
C THR A 98 15.12 -29.74 14.75
N ALA A 99 14.41 -29.90 15.86
CA ALA A 99 13.23 -30.77 15.91
C ALA A 99 12.04 -29.98 15.35
N LEU A 100 11.74 -30.14 14.06
CA LEU A 100 10.59 -29.46 13.44
C LEU A 100 9.29 -30.10 13.91
N ALA A 101 8.44 -29.33 14.58
CA ALA A 101 7.06 -29.77 14.88
C ALA A 101 6.27 -29.94 13.58
N ARG A 102 5.36 -30.92 13.55
CA ARG A 102 4.41 -31.04 12.44
C ARG A 102 3.57 -29.77 12.37
N SER A 103 3.52 -29.14 11.20
CA SER A 103 2.60 -28.03 10.94
C SER A 103 1.16 -28.52 11.05
N LEU A 104 0.35 -27.83 11.85
CA LEU A 104 -1.09 -28.14 11.99
C LEU A 104 -1.93 -27.54 10.84
N SER A 105 -1.38 -26.59 10.09
CA SER A 105 -2.04 -25.98 8.94
C SER A 105 -1.08 -25.91 7.76
N ARG A 106 -1.56 -26.31 6.60
CA ARG A 106 -0.85 -26.17 5.34
C ARG A 106 -1.28 -24.87 4.69
N ILE A 107 -0.33 -23.98 4.44
CA ILE A 107 -0.52 -22.82 3.60
C ILE A 107 0.08 -23.16 2.24
N GLU A 108 -0.72 -23.06 1.21
CA GLU A 108 -0.29 -23.24 -0.17
C GLU A 108 -0.07 -21.89 -0.82
N ASP A 109 1.11 -21.68 -1.37
CA ASP A 109 1.40 -20.51 -2.19
C ASP A 109 0.91 -20.78 -3.61
N LEU A 110 -0.12 -20.06 -4.04
CA LEU A 110 -0.70 -20.20 -5.38
C LEU A 110 0.10 -19.41 -6.44
N GLY A 111 1.22 -18.84 -6.06
CA GLY A 111 2.06 -18.04 -6.94
C GLY A 111 1.61 -16.59 -7.07
N ALA A 112 2.29 -15.87 -7.95
CA ALA A 112 1.95 -14.48 -8.25
C ALA A 112 0.66 -14.40 -9.06
N VAL A 113 -0.21 -13.45 -8.71
CA VAL A 113 -1.36 -13.10 -9.54
C VAL A 113 -0.85 -12.50 -10.84
N ALA A 114 -1.39 -12.95 -11.97
CA ALA A 114 -1.05 -12.36 -13.27
C ALA A 114 -1.44 -10.88 -13.27
N VAL A 115 -0.47 -10.02 -13.52
CA VAL A 115 -0.67 -8.57 -13.68
C VAL A 115 -0.45 -8.20 -15.14
N ASP A 116 -1.22 -7.23 -15.61
CA ASP A 116 -0.97 -6.61 -16.91
C ASP A 116 0.33 -5.79 -16.82
N PRO A 117 1.38 -6.15 -17.60
CA PRO A 117 2.65 -5.41 -17.56
C PRO A 117 2.52 -3.95 -18.01
N ALA A 118 1.44 -3.62 -18.74
CA ALA A 118 1.15 -2.25 -19.19
C ALA A 118 0.38 -1.43 -18.14
N ALA A 119 -0.15 -2.06 -17.10
CA ALA A 119 -0.89 -1.39 -16.05
C ALA A 119 0.07 -0.84 -14.98
N ILE A 120 0.00 0.46 -14.72
CA ILE A 120 0.75 1.07 -13.61
C ILE A 120 0.20 0.54 -12.28
N PRO A 121 1.04 0.01 -11.38
CA PRO A 121 0.62 -0.36 -10.04
C PRO A 121 0.01 0.85 -9.32
N MET A 122 -1.12 0.65 -8.64
CA MET A 122 -1.84 1.75 -7.99
C MET A 122 -0.99 2.48 -6.92
N ALA A 123 -0.06 1.77 -6.28
CA ALA A 123 0.87 2.36 -5.32
C ALA A 123 1.89 3.33 -5.94
N GLU A 124 2.14 3.21 -7.25
CA GLU A 124 3.10 4.01 -8.03
C GLU A 124 2.41 5.04 -8.93
N ALA A 125 1.07 5.01 -8.97
CA ALA A 125 0.32 5.87 -9.86
C ALA A 125 0.29 7.33 -9.35
N GLU A 126 0.67 8.27 -10.21
CA GLU A 126 0.62 9.71 -9.91
C GLU A 126 -0.81 10.29 -10.02
N PHE A 127 -1.67 9.65 -10.81
CA PHE A 127 -3.05 10.08 -11.00
C PHE A 127 -4.00 8.88 -10.81
N ILE A 128 -4.84 8.94 -9.79
CA ILE A 128 -5.80 7.88 -9.46
C ILE A 128 -7.23 8.42 -9.56
N PHE A 129 -8.07 7.66 -10.27
CA PHE A 129 -9.50 7.88 -10.39
C PHE A 129 -10.24 6.74 -9.69
N SER A 130 -10.87 7.03 -8.55
CA SER A 130 -11.37 6.01 -7.63
C SER A 130 -12.88 6.09 -7.49
N GLY A 131 -13.55 4.95 -7.68
CA GLY A 131 -15.00 4.82 -7.57
C GLY A 131 -15.46 4.25 -6.24
N GLY A 132 -16.59 4.73 -5.76
CA GLY A 132 -17.30 4.22 -4.59
C GLY A 132 -18.73 3.79 -4.89
N ASN A 133 -19.48 3.45 -3.85
CA ASN A 133 -20.87 3.01 -3.97
C ASN A 133 -21.82 4.06 -4.61
N GLY A 134 -21.44 5.33 -4.62
CA GLY A 134 -22.18 6.39 -5.30
C GLY A 134 -22.04 6.41 -6.82
N VAL A 135 -21.17 5.59 -7.41
CA VAL A 135 -21.08 5.41 -8.85
C VAL A 135 -22.22 4.53 -9.33
N LYS A 136 -23.10 5.08 -10.18
CA LYS A 136 -24.25 4.35 -10.74
C LYS A 136 -23.96 3.70 -12.08
N ASP A 137 -23.07 4.31 -12.87
CA ASP A 137 -22.65 3.82 -14.18
C ASP A 137 -21.16 3.54 -14.19
N TRP A 138 -20.80 2.29 -13.96
CA TRP A 138 -19.41 1.85 -13.93
C TRP A 138 -18.78 1.82 -15.34
N ALA A 139 -19.57 1.59 -16.38
CA ALA A 139 -19.08 1.66 -17.76
C ALA A 139 -18.61 3.07 -18.10
N LEU A 140 -19.40 4.09 -17.72
CA LEU A 140 -19.02 5.48 -17.86
C LEU A 140 -17.83 5.87 -16.97
N PHE A 141 -17.74 5.30 -15.77
CA PHE A 141 -16.58 5.49 -14.89
C PHE A 141 -15.28 5.01 -15.54
N HIS A 142 -15.25 3.79 -16.08
CA HIS A 142 -14.09 3.24 -16.78
C HIS A 142 -13.72 4.05 -18.03
N GLN A 143 -14.71 4.46 -18.81
CA GLN A 143 -14.47 5.34 -19.97
C GLN A 143 -13.86 6.68 -19.56
N THR A 144 -14.33 7.27 -18.46
CA THR A 144 -13.80 8.54 -17.95
C THR A 144 -12.37 8.37 -17.47
N ALA A 145 -12.08 7.33 -16.69
CA ALA A 145 -10.71 7.03 -16.22
C ALA A 145 -9.74 6.87 -17.40
N ALA A 146 -10.14 6.09 -18.42
CA ALA A 146 -9.36 5.89 -19.63
C ALA A 146 -9.17 7.21 -20.42
N ALA A 147 -10.23 8.01 -20.56
CA ALA A 147 -10.15 9.31 -21.22
C ALA A 147 -9.19 10.27 -20.51
N LEU A 148 -9.14 10.24 -19.20
CA LEU A 148 -8.23 11.05 -18.39
C LEU A 148 -6.80 10.49 -18.34
N GLY A 149 -6.58 9.23 -18.71
CA GLY A 149 -5.30 8.53 -18.54
C GLY A 149 -4.99 8.24 -17.08
N ALA A 150 -6.02 8.04 -16.25
CA ALA A 150 -5.89 7.80 -14.84
C ALA A 150 -5.83 6.29 -14.50
N THR A 151 -5.09 5.93 -13.48
CA THR A 151 -5.13 4.59 -12.89
C THR A 151 -6.41 4.45 -12.06
N GLU A 152 -7.13 3.36 -12.28
CA GLU A 152 -8.38 3.11 -11.55
C GLU A 152 -8.13 2.59 -10.15
N GLY A 153 -8.93 3.10 -9.21
CA GLY A 153 -9.02 2.63 -7.84
C GLY A 153 -10.48 2.47 -7.40
N ALA A 154 -10.71 1.88 -6.25
CA ALA A 154 -12.05 1.72 -5.70
C ALA A 154 -12.09 1.73 -4.17
N SER A 155 -13.25 2.08 -3.61
CA SER A 155 -13.53 1.87 -2.21
C SER A 155 -13.71 0.39 -1.89
N ARG A 156 -13.54 0.01 -0.62
CA ARG A 156 -13.80 -1.37 -0.18
C ARG A 156 -15.20 -1.86 -0.57
N VAL A 157 -16.21 -1.01 -0.39
CA VAL A 157 -17.61 -1.38 -0.69
C VAL A 157 -17.76 -1.70 -2.18
N ALA A 158 -17.20 -0.88 -3.07
CA ALA A 158 -17.27 -1.13 -4.51
C ALA A 158 -16.55 -2.43 -4.93
N VAL A 159 -15.47 -2.80 -4.23
CA VAL A 159 -14.77 -4.07 -4.44
C VAL A 159 -15.57 -5.25 -3.88
N ASP A 160 -16.13 -5.12 -2.68
CA ASP A 160 -16.94 -6.16 -2.05
C ASP A 160 -18.23 -6.43 -2.86
N ASP A 161 -18.79 -5.40 -3.52
CA ASP A 161 -19.95 -5.50 -4.43
C ASP A 161 -19.55 -6.03 -5.84
N GLY A 162 -18.26 -6.27 -6.09
CA GLY A 162 -17.78 -6.88 -7.34
C GLY A 162 -17.58 -5.92 -8.50
N PHE A 163 -17.68 -4.61 -8.31
CA PHE A 163 -17.49 -3.61 -9.37
C PHE A 163 -16.02 -3.45 -9.79
N MET A 164 -15.08 -3.75 -8.87
CA MET A 164 -13.66 -3.63 -9.10
C MET A 164 -12.90 -4.81 -8.49
N ALA A 165 -11.75 -5.15 -9.08
CA ALA A 165 -10.89 -6.20 -8.56
C ALA A 165 -10.25 -5.80 -7.20
N ARG A 166 -9.89 -6.80 -6.40
CA ARG A 166 -9.37 -6.61 -5.03
C ARG A 166 -8.08 -5.81 -4.97
N ASP A 167 -7.22 -5.93 -5.97
CA ASP A 167 -5.96 -5.19 -6.11
C ASP A 167 -6.17 -3.67 -6.36
N ARG A 168 -7.39 -3.27 -6.73
CA ARG A 168 -7.79 -1.87 -6.92
C ARG A 168 -8.36 -1.22 -5.66
N GLN A 169 -8.43 -1.93 -4.54
CA GLN A 169 -8.95 -1.38 -3.30
C GLN A 169 -7.99 -0.38 -2.68
N VAL A 170 -8.47 0.85 -2.43
CA VAL A 170 -7.79 1.91 -1.68
C VAL A 170 -8.24 1.92 -0.23
N GLY A 171 -7.32 2.10 0.70
CA GLY A 171 -7.63 2.26 2.12
C GLY A 171 -6.76 1.42 3.05
N ALA A 172 -7.04 1.45 4.34
CA ALA A 172 -6.26 0.76 5.37
C ALA A 172 -6.19 -0.76 5.19
N SER A 173 -7.21 -1.38 4.60
CA SER A 173 -7.27 -2.81 4.26
C SER A 173 -6.93 -3.13 2.79
N GLY A 174 -6.56 -2.11 2.02
CA GLY A 174 -6.16 -2.21 0.61
C GLY A 174 -4.78 -1.59 0.38
N THR A 175 -4.64 -0.85 -0.71
CA THR A 175 -3.42 -0.13 -1.06
C THR A 175 -3.43 1.27 -0.47
N TRP A 176 -2.32 1.69 0.12
CA TRP A 176 -2.04 3.07 0.47
C TRP A 176 -1.40 3.74 -0.74
N VAL A 177 -1.94 4.89 -1.12
CA VAL A 177 -1.54 5.59 -2.34
C VAL A 177 -0.94 6.95 -2.02
N THR A 178 0.00 7.38 -2.87
CA THR A 178 0.75 8.64 -2.73
C THR A 178 0.62 9.47 -4.00
N ALA A 179 -0.53 9.40 -4.66
CA ALA A 179 -0.78 10.06 -5.93
C ALA A 179 -0.68 11.60 -5.81
N ARG A 180 -0.19 12.24 -6.88
CA ARG A 180 -0.23 13.70 -7.00
C ARG A 180 -1.67 14.21 -7.10
N VAL A 181 -2.55 13.44 -7.77
CA VAL A 181 -3.97 13.74 -7.84
C VAL A 181 -4.78 12.48 -7.57
N TYR A 182 -5.68 12.56 -6.63
CA TYR A 182 -6.64 11.52 -6.30
C TYR A 182 -8.07 12.05 -6.49
N VAL A 183 -8.81 11.45 -7.40
CA VAL A 183 -10.22 11.81 -7.65
C VAL A 183 -11.13 10.73 -7.05
N ALA A 184 -11.96 11.11 -6.10
CA ALA A 184 -12.92 10.26 -5.43
C ALA A 184 -14.33 10.49 -6.01
N VAL A 185 -14.90 9.50 -6.66
CA VAL A 185 -16.25 9.55 -7.26
C VAL A 185 -17.22 8.70 -6.45
N GLY A 186 -18.21 9.33 -5.83
CA GLY A 186 -19.21 8.63 -5.05
C GLY A 186 -18.67 7.86 -3.83
N ILE A 187 -17.58 8.33 -3.23
CA ILE A 187 -16.97 7.77 -2.03
C ILE A 187 -17.35 8.64 -0.83
N SER A 188 -17.88 8.03 0.22
CA SER A 188 -18.32 8.74 1.43
C SER A 188 -17.18 9.25 2.32
N GLY A 189 -16.01 8.61 2.26
CA GLY A 189 -14.85 9.01 3.07
C GLY A 189 -14.80 8.35 4.45
N ALA A 190 -15.14 7.07 4.54
CA ALA A 190 -14.87 6.31 5.77
C ALA A 190 -13.40 6.44 6.19
N ILE A 191 -13.14 6.46 7.51
CA ILE A 191 -11.82 6.68 8.11
C ILE A 191 -10.76 5.77 7.47
N GLN A 192 -11.09 4.50 7.23
CA GLN A 192 -10.17 3.54 6.63
C GLN A 192 -9.78 3.89 5.19
N HIS A 193 -10.71 4.51 4.44
CA HIS A 193 -10.41 4.99 3.08
C HIS A 193 -9.54 6.24 3.12
N LEU A 194 -9.90 7.20 3.99
CA LEU A 194 -9.13 8.44 4.17
C LEU A 194 -7.68 8.18 4.62
N GLN A 195 -7.45 7.17 5.44
CA GLN A 195 -6.10 6.74 5.82
C GLN A 195 -5.27 6.32 4.61
N GLY A 196 -5.88 5.61 3.65
CA GLY A 196 -5.19 5.14 2.45
C GLY A 196 -4.78 6.23 1.47
N ILE A 197 -5.39 7.41 1.55
CA ILE A 197 -5.11 8.57 0.68
C ILE A 197 -4.44 9.73 1.42
N GLY A 198 -4.06 9.52 2.69
CA GLY A 198 -3.52 10.57 3.55
C GLY A 198 -2.26 11.24 3.01
N ALA A 199 -1.49 10.55 2.17
CA ALA A 199 -0.26 11.04 1.54
C ALA A 199 -0.45 11.53 0.09
N CYS A 200 -1.69 11.65 -0.41
CA CYS A 200 -1.95 12.25 -1.72
C CYS A 200 -1.83 13.78 -1.65
N ASP A 201 -1.21 14.38 -2.67
CA ASP A 201 -0.97 15.83 -2.71
C ASP A 201 -2.27 16.62 -2.89
N LYS A 202 -3.13 16.18 -3.82
CA LYS A 202 -4.41 16.80 -4.14
C LYS A 202 -5.52 15.77 -4.17
N VAL A 203 -6.62 16.08 -3.50
CA VAL A 203 -7.83 15.27 -3.47
C VAL A 203 -8.99 16.05 -4.09
N VAL A 204 -9.60 15.47 -5.12
CA VAL A 204 -10.83 15.97 -5.73
C VAL A 204 -11.96 15.03 -5.36
N ALA A 205 -13.08 15.54 -4.89
CA ALA A 205 -14.24 14.73 -4.56
C ALA A 205 -15.47 15.10 -5.40
N ILE A 206 -16.11 14.09 -5.98
CA ILE A 206 -17.37 14.18 -6.69
C ILE A 206 -18.38 13.38 -5.89
N ASN A 207 -19.37 14.04 -5.32
CA ASN A 207 -20.38 13.37 -4.50
C ASN A 207 -21.71 14.12 -4.54
N LEU A 208 -22.79 13.38 -4.32
CA LEU A 208 -24.13 13.96 -4.17
C LEU A 208 -24.34 14.56 -2.78
N ASP A 209 -23.71 13.98 -1.76
CA ASP A 209 -23.80 14.43 -0.37
C ASP A 209 -22.71 15.45 -0.05
N PRO A 210 -23.07 16.74 0.13
CA PRO A 210 -22.12 17.79 0.48
C PRO A 210 -21.58 17.66 1.90
N GLY A 211 -22.21 16.85 2.75
CA GLY A 211 -21.84 16.66 4.16
C GLY A 211 -20.86 15.50 4.39
N CYS A 212 -20.59 14.67 3.40
CA CYS A 212 -19.76 13.48 3.60
C CYS A 212 -18.28 13.82 3.90
N ASP A 213 -17.59 12.92 4.58
CA ASP A 213 -16.22 13.16 5.05
C ASP A 213 -15.19 13.27 3.91
N MET A 214 -15.46 12.65 2.75
CA MET A 214 -14.61 12.81 1.57
C MET A 214 -14.65 14.25 1.05
N ILE A 215 -15.82 14.89 1.04
CA ILE A 215 -15.98 16.30 0.64
C ILE A 215 -15.23 17.22 1.62
N LYS A 216 -15.31 16.97 2.93
CA LYS A 216 -14.55 17.74 3.94
C LYS A 216 -13.05 17.60 3.81
N ARG A 217 -12.57 16.43 3.34
CA ARG A 217 -11.13 16.16 3.14
C ARG A 217 -10.60 16.75 1.83
N ALA A 218 -11.46 16.94 0.83
CA ALA A 218 -11.05 17.29 -0.52
C ALA A 218 -10.51 18.73 -0.63
N ASP A 219 -9.51 18.92 -1.50
CA ASP A 219 -9.02 20.24 -1.91
C ASP A 219 -10.00 20.90 -2.92
N LEU A 220 -10.71 20.09 -3.70
CA LEU A 220 -11.75 20.52 -4.63
C LEU A 220 -12.95 19.58 -4.53
N SER A 221 -14.13 20.15 -4.39
CA SER A 221 -15.37 19.38 -4.30
C SER A 221 -16.36 19.77 -5.39
N VAL A 222 -16.94 18.76 -6.03
CA VAL A 222 -18.01 18.91 -7.02
C VAL A 222 -19.24 18.18 -6.51
N ILE A 223 -20.30 18.93 -6.23
CA ILE A 223 -21.55 18.36 -5.71
C ILE A 223 -22.51 18.14 -6.87
N GLY A 224 -22.90 16.89 -7.08
CA GLY A 224 -23.84 16.53 -8.15
C GLY A 224 -23.83 15.04 -8.48
N GLU A 225 -24.70 14.67 -9.41
CA GLU A 225 -24.81 13.30 -9.93
C GLU A 225 -23.54 12.87 -10.64
N SER A 226 -22.98 11.73 -10.25
CA SER A 226 -21.72 11.23 -10.81
C SER A 226 -21.80 11.04 -12.32
N ALA A 227 -22.87 10.46 -12.86
CA ALA A 227 -22.99 10.21 -14.30
C ALA A 227 -22.95 11.50 -15.13
N ALA A 228 -23.64 12.56 -14.72
CA ALA A 228 -23.66 13.83 -15.42
C ALA A 228 -22.26 14.51 -15.42
N ILE A 229 -21.56 14.44 -14.26
CA ILE A 229 -20.22 15.02 -14.12
C ILE A 229 -19.20 14.22 -14.93
N LEU A 230 -19.27 12.89 -14.91
CA LEU A 230 -18.38 12.03 -15.67
C LEU A 230 -18.53 12.24 -17.17
N GLN A 231 -19.77 12.38 -17.67
CA GLN A 231 -20.00 12.70 -19.08
C GLN A 231 -19.42 14.07 -19.45
N ALA A 232 -19.64 15.07 -18.61
CA ALA A 232 -19.08 16.41 -18.85
C ALA A 232 -17.54 16.42 -18.84
N LEU A 233 -16.90 15.58 -18.01
CA LEU A 233 -15.44 15.40 -18.00
C LEU A 233 -14.94 14.79 -19.33
N ILE A 234 -15.61 13.77 -19.85
CA ILE A 234 -15.26 13.16 -21.14
C ILE A 234 -15.35 14.23 -22.25
N ASP A 235 -16.46 14.98 -22.29
CA ASP A 235 -16.67 16.01 -23.29
C ASP A 235 -15.59 17.11 -23.22
N ALA A 236 -15.25 17.54 -22.00
CA ALA A 236 -14.18 18.51 -21.77
C ALA A 236 -12.80 18.01 -22.25
N VAL A 237 -12.47 16.75 -21.97
CA VAL A 237 -11.22 16.12 -22.44
C VAL A 237 -11.16 16.07 -23.97
N GLN A 238 -12.28 15.76 -24.64
CA GLN A 238 -12.35 15.73 -26.09
C GLN A 238 -12.13 17.12 -26.69
N VAL A 239 -12.77 18.15 -26.14
CA VAL A 239 -12.60 19.55 -26.56
C VAL A 239 -11.14 19.98 -26.40
N TYR A 240 -10.53 19.70 -25.24
CA TYR A 240 -9.14 20.04 -24.96
C TYR A 240 -8.17 19.36 -25.92
N ARG A 241 -8.33 18.06 -26.19
CA ARG A 241 -7.48 17.31 -27.12
C ARG A 241 -7.61 17.80 -28.57
N ASN A 242 -8.82 18.20 -28.97
CA ASN A 242 -9.05 18.74 -30.31
C ASN A 242 -8.48 20.16 -30.47
N GLY A 243 -8.52 20.98 -29.42
CA GLY A 243 -7.87 22.30 -29.38
C GLY A 243 -6.34 22.17 -29.46
N ALA A 244 -5.74 21.33 -28.61
CA ALA A 244 -4.30 21.11 -28.60
C ALA A 244 -3.73 20.58 -29.93
N LYS A 245 -4.53 19.80 -30.69
CA LYS A 245 -4.14 19.37 -32.06
C LYS A 245 -4.18 20.47 -33.08
N ARG A 246 -5.04 21.49 -32.92
CA ARG A 246 -5.11 22.66 -33.83
C ARG A 246 -3.95 23.62 -33.60
N ASP A 247 -3.48 23.76 -32.37
CA ASP A 247 -2.37 24.63 -32.00
C ASP A 247 -1.00 24.02 -32.33
N ALA A 248 -0.93 22.72 -32.60
CA ALA A 248 0.29 21.98 -32.96
C ALA A 248 0.44 21.72 -34.47
N ALA A 249 -0.52 22.12 -35.32
CA ALA A 249 -0.54 21.95 -36.77
C ALA A 249 -0.34 23.29 -37.47
#